data_cb50085d4309ada4ebfb2a5cddfb7e96
#
_entry.id   cb50085d4309ada4ebfb2a5cddfb7e96
#
_cell.length_a   1.000
_cell.length_b   1.000
_cell.length_c   1.000
_cell.angle_alpha   90.00
_cell.angle_beta   90.00
_cell.angle_gamma   90.00
#
_symmetry.space_group_name_H-M   'P 1'
#
loop_
_entity.id
_entity.type
_entity.pdbx_description
1 polymer ?
#
loop_
_entity_poly.entity_id
_entity_poly.type
_entity_poly.pdbx_seq_one_letter_code
_entity_poly.pdbx_strand_id
1 'polypeptide(L)' 'MTKHEIINLIEDTLEVDLHTLSQNSLLQEIPNYDSMAKLSVIILADDEFDKKLTGEALREFKTVGDIADFLNR' A
#
# COMPACT_ATOMS: atom_id res chain seq x y z
N MET A 1 6.48 -6.19 12.53
CA MET A 1 6.13 -4.82 12.11
C MET A 1 4.66 -4.58 12.36
N THR A 2 4.32 -3.43 12.94
CA THR A 2 2.93 -3.11 13.23
C THR A 2 2.22 -2.61 11.98
N LYS A 3 0.89 -2.66 12.01
CA LYS A 3 0.08 -2.16 10.89
C LYS A 3 0.37 -0.68 10.64
N HIS A 4 0.57 0.10 11.69
CA HIS A 4 0.91 1.52 11.59
C HIS A 4 2.23 1.72 10.83
N GLU A 5 3.23 0.92 11.14
CA GLU A 5 4.52 0.98 10.45
C GLU A 5 4.38 0.62 8.97
N ILE A 6 3.53 -0.37 8.69
CA ILE A 6 3.28 -0.78 7.31
C ILE A 6 2.62 0.37 6.53
N ILE A 7 1.66 1.05 7.15
CA ILE A 7 1.00 2.19 6.52
C ILE A 7 2.01 3.30 6.26
N ASN A 8 2.93 3.54 7.19
CA ASN A 8 3.99 4.54 6.99
C ASN A 8 4.88 4.18 5.79
N LEU A 9 5.19 2.91 5.62
CA LEU A 9 5.96 2.45 4.46
C LEU A 9 5.19 2.67 3.16
N ILE A 10 3.89 2.43 3.20
CA ILE A 10 3.03 2.66 2.04
C ILE A 10 3.01 4.15 1.69
N GLU A 11 2.90 5.00 2.70
CA GLU A 11 2.93 6.46 2.49
C GLU A 11 4.23 6.88 1.81
N ASP A 12 5.35 6.37 2.30
CA ASP A 12 6.65 6.68 1.72
C ASP A 12 6.75 6.17 0.28
N THR A 13 6.27 4.97 0.05
CA THR A 13 6.30 4.36 -1.28
C THR A 13 5.44 5.14 -2.29
N LEU A 14 4.31 5.65 -1.84
CA LEU A 14 3.40 6.42 -2.69
C LEU A 14 3.76 7.91 -2.73
N GLU A 15 4.82 8.29 -2.02
CA GLU A 15 5.30 9.67 -2.00
C GLU A 15 4.26 10.67 -1.49
N VAL A 16 3.49 10.25 -0.49
CA VAL A 16 2.57 11.15 0.22
C VAL A 16 3.16 11.46 1.59
N ASP A 17 2.69 12.54 2.19
CA ASP A 17 3.18 12.96 3.50
C ASP A 17 2.85 11.92 4.56
N LEU A 18 3.74 11.79 5.56
CA LEU A 18 3.50 10.88 6.66
C LEU A 18 2.23 11.27 7.42
N HIS A 19 1.50 10.26 7.87
CA HIS A 19 0.29 10.42 8.67
C HIS A 19 -0.89 11.01 7.91
N THR A 20 -0.82 11.03 6.56
CA THR A 20 -1.94 11.47 5.74
C THR A 20 -2.90 10.34 5.40
N LEU A 21 -2.41 9.10 5.48
CA LEU A 21 -3.23 7.93 5.17
C LEU A 21 -3.58 7.17 6.46
N SER A 22 -4.75 6.56 6.43
CA SER A 22 -5.19 5.68 7.51
C SER A 22 -5.64 4.36 6.90
N GLN A 23 -5.95 3.38 7.75
CA GLN A 23 -6.44 2.10 7.26
C GLN A 23 -7.75 2.24 6.48
N ASN A 24 -8.49 3.30 6.71
CA ASN A 24 -9.77 3.54 6.04
C ASN A 24 -9.64 4.40 4.78
N SER A 25 -8.45 4.91 4.48
CA SER A 25 -8.24 5.73 3.29
C SER A 25 -8.49 4.91 2.03
N LEU A 26 -9.30 5.46 1.12
CA LEU A 26 -9.60 4.78 -0.13
C LEU A 26 -8.44 4.96 -1.10
N LEU A 27 -8.01 3.86 -1.71
CA LEU A 27 -6.89 3.89 -2.65
C LEU A 27 -7.17 4.80 -3.83
N GLN A 28 -8.40 4.79 -4.32
CA GLN A 28 -8.77 5.61 -5.48
C GLN A 28 -8.74 7.11 -5.18
N GLU A 29 -8.73 7.50 -3.91
CA GLU A 29 -8.68 8.90 -3.51
C GLU A 29 -7.26 9.41 -3.27
N ILE A 30 -6.28 8.53 -3.35
CA ILE A 30 -4.89 8.91 -3.14
C ILE A 30 -4.38 9.67 -4.37
N PRO A 31 -3.80 10.87 -4.19
CA PRO A 31 -3.22 11.60 -5.32
C PRO A 31 -2.14 10.77 -6.00
N ASN A 32 -2.14 10.80 -7.32
CA ASN A 32 -1.12 10.11 -8.13
C ASN A 32 -1.10 8.59 -7.97
N TYR A 33 -2.22 8.00 -7.56
CA TYR A 33 -2.32 6.54 -7.46
C TYR A 33 -2.60 5.96 -8.85
N ASP A 34 -1.55 5.90 -9.65
CA ASP A 34 -1.60 5.42 -11.04
C ASP A 34 -0.89 4.06 -11.15
N SER A 35 -0.63 3.64 -12.38
CA SER A 35 0.03 2.36 -12.63
C SER A 35 1.42 2.29 -12.02
N MET A 36 2.16 3.41 -12.02
CA MET A 36 3.50 3.47 -11.44
C MET A 36 3.42 3.30 -9.92
N ALA A 37 2.46 3.96 -9.29
CA ALA A 37 2.25 3.83 -7.85
C ALA A 37 1.91 2.39 -7.48
N LYS A 38 1.05 1.75 -8.26
CA LYS A 38 0.68 0.35 -8.03
C LYS A 38 1.89 -0.56 -8.15
N LEU A 39 2.73 -0.31 -9.15
CA LEU A 39 3.94 -1.09 -9.33
C LEU A 39 4.88 -0.91 -8.13
N SER A 40 4.98 0.31 -7.61
CA SER A 40 5.81 0.58 -6.44
C SER A 40 5.32 -0.21 -5.22
N VAL A 41 4.02 -0.33 -5.04
CA VAL A 41 3.45 -1.13 -3.94
C VAL A 41 3.78 -2.61 -4.13
N ILE A 42 3.73 -3.10 -5.37
CA ILE A 42 4.09 -4.49 -5.68
C ILE A 42 5.55 -4.75 -5.32
N ILE A 43 6.43 -3.82 -5.67
CA ILE A 43 7.85 -3.92 -5.35
C ILE A 43 8.06 -3.89 -3.84
N LEU A 44 7.36 -3.01 -3.14
CA LEU A 44 7.43 -2.94 -1.68
C LEU A 44 7.07 -4.28 -1.05
N ALA A 45 6.00 -4.91 -1.53
CA ALA A 45 5.56 -6.20 -1.00
C ALA A 45 6.65 -7.26 -1.16
N ASP A 46 7.32 -7.27 -2.30
CA ASP A 46 8.37 -8.24 -2.57
C ASP A 46 9.62 -7.96 -1.76
N ASP A 47 10.08 -6.70 -1.76
CA ASP A 47 11.34 -6.34 -1.13
C ASP A 47 11.30 -6.35 0.40
N GLU A 48 10.23 -5.83 0.99
CA GLU A 48 10.16 -5.66 2.44
C GLU A 48 9.41 -6.78 3.15
N PHE A 49 8.50 -7.44 2.46
CA PHE A 49 7.63 -8.44 3.09
C PHE A 49 7.74 -9.82 2.47
N ASP A 50 8.55 -9.97 1.44
CA ASP A 50 8.73 -11.24 0.74
C ASP A 50 7.39 -11.85 0.32
N LYS A 51 6.50 -11.02 -0.18
CA LYS A 51 5.17 -11.42 -0.63
C LYS A 51 4.97 -11.07 -2.09
N LYS A 52 4.29 -11.96 -2.80
CA LYS A 52 3.96 -11.70 -4.20
C LYS A 52 2.60 -11.03 -4.29
N LEU A 53 2.63 -9.77 -4.66
CA LEU A 53 1.43 -8.97 -4.88
C LEU A 53 1.30 -8.74 -6.37
N THR A 54 0.12 -9.03 -6.91
CA THR A 54 -0.13 -8.87 -8.34
C THR A 54 -1.03 -7.67 -8.58
N GLY A 55 -1.06 -7.17 -9.83
CA GLY A 55 -1.98 -6.10 -10.20
C GLY A 55 -3.42 -6.50 -10.00
N GLU A 56 -3.74 -7.77 -10.22
CA GLU A 56 -5.10 -8.27 -10.01
C GLU A 56 -5.47 -8.23 -8.54
N ALA A 57 -4.55 -8.65 -7.67
CA ALA A 57 -4.79 -8.59 -6.23
C ALA A 57 -4.99 -7.16 -5.77
N LEU A 58 -4.23 -6.21 -6.32
CA LEU A 58 -4.39 -4.80 -5.98
C LEU A 58 -5.77 -4.27 -6.33
N ARG A 59 -6.37 -4.76 -7.40
CA ARG A 59 -7.72 -4.33 -7.80
C ARG A 59 -8.78 -4.74 -6.78
N GLU A 60 -8.52 -5.81 -6.05
CA GLU A 60 -9.44 -6.29 -5.02
C GLU A 60 -9.38 -5.43 -3.77
N PHE A 61 -8.30 -4.71 -3.56
CA PHE A 61 -8.14 -3.85 -2.40
C PHE A 61 -8.82 -2.51 -2.63
N LYS A 62 -9.50 -2.02 -1.61
CA LYS A 62 -10.22 -0.76 -1.69
C LYS A 62 -9.57 0.31 -0.81
N THR A 63 -8.95 -0.11 0.29
CA THR A 63 -8.38 0.80 1.26
C THR A 63 -6.90 0.51 1.51
N VAL A 64 -6.22 1.48 2.11
CA VAL A 64 -4.84 1.29 2.54
C VAL A 64 -4.76 0.16 3.57
N GLY A 65 -5.77 0.04 4.41
CA GLY A 65 -5.85 -1.04 5.40
C GLY A 65 -5.87 -2.42 4.75
N ASP A 66 -6.52 -2.55 3.60
CA ASP A 66 -6.55 -3.82 2.87
C ASP A 66 -5.14 -4.25 2.47
N ILE A 67 -4.35 -3.30 1.96
CA ILE A 67 -2.96 -3.57 1.60
C ILE A 67 -2.14 -3.91 2.85
N ALA A 68 -2.32 -3.12 3.90
CA ALA A 68 -1.58 -3.33 5.14
C ALA A 68 -1.88 -4.70 5.74
N ASP A 69 -3.14 -5.11 5.71
CA ASP A 69 -3.54 -6.44 6.21
C ASP A 69 -2.88 -7.55 5.39
N PHE A 70 -2.84 -7.39 4.08
CA PHE A 70 -2.19 -8.36 3.21
C PHE A 70 -0.69 -8.48 3.55
N LEU A 71 -0.03 -7.35 3.73
CA LEU A 71 1.40 -7.32 4.01
C LEU A 71 1.73 -7.83 5.41
N ASN A 72 0.79 -7.71 6.33
CA ASN A 72 0.98 -8.10 7.72
C ASN A 72 0.67 -9.58 7.99
N ARG A 73 0.26 -10.32 7.02
CA ARG A 73 -0.08 -11.74 7.18
C ARG A 73 1.14 -12.64 7.39
#